data_ad2b98b52e7b319098b736e3f3741671
#
_entry.id   ad2b98b52e7b319098b736e3f3741671
#
_cell.length_a   1.000
_cell.length_b   1.000
_cell.length_c   1.000
_cell.angle_alpha   90.00
_cell.angle_beta   90.00
_cell.angle_gamma   90.00
#
_symmetry.space_group_name_H-M   'P 1'
#
loop_
_entity.id
_entity.type
_entity.pdbx_description
1 polymer ?
#
loop_
_entity_poly.entity_id
_entity_poly.type
_entity_poly.pdbx_seq_one_letter_code
_entity_poly.pdbx_strand_id
1 'polypeptide(L)'
;MGKLGAYDHIISLGHSCRLSHNLRRTFGITRAQPFDWWMTPLAALAAFLKDPSIERLYAPELLRPAPPPGGEGVMTIENVHYDIQLFHDFPREPKSLSVVDDWREHLPAARDRTRYLLDRMLGLPQGDRILFVRHIRRKELAERSDHFLPLADEIQVILHGLFPRHEFDLLFIDPPADVQSRNVFSLQIRDPANKPWDGTPALWSEKLLGAGIRWTGRPAGQDLAPDTAHGPVGESAAETSD
;
A
#
# COMPACT_ATOMS: atom_id res chain seq x y z
N MET A 1 -5.59 23.56 -11.85
CA MET A 1 -5.47 22.26 -11.17
C MET A 1 -6.77 21.51 -11.35
N GLY A 2 -6.74 20.28 -11.91
CA GLY A 2 -7.90 19.41 -11.95
C GLY A 2 -8.37 19.11 -10.52
N LYS A 3 -9.65 18.87 -10.33
CA LYS A 3 -10.22 18.47 -9.05
C LYS A 3 -10.45 16.97 -9.05
N LEU A 4 -9.99 16.28 -8.01
CA LEU A 4 -10.33 14.88 -7.79
C LEU A 4 -11.87 14.72 -7.73
N GLY A 5 -12.37 13.55 -8.00
CA GLY A 5 -13.80 13.32 -8.21
C GLY A 5 -14.35 12.06 -7.54
N ALA A 6 -15.32 11.45 -8.20
CA ALA A 6 -15.93 10.20 -7.78
C ALA A 6 -15.19 9.02 -8.42
N TYR A 7 -14.99 7.94 -7.65
CA TYR A 7 -14.27 6.74 -8.04
C TYR A 7 -15.01 5.50 -7.59
N ASP A 8 -15.07 4.50 -8.45
CA ASP A 8 -15.63 3.19 -8.13
C ASP A 8 -14.65 2.37 -7.28
N HIS A 9 -13.36 2.62 -7.49
CA HIS A 9 -12.29 1.97 -6.73
C HIS A 9 -11.27 3.01 -6.22
N ILE A 10 -10.91 2.88 -4.95
CA ILE A 10 -9.78 3.60 -4.33
C ILE A 10 -8.79 2.54 -3.88
N ILE A 11 -7.61 2.51 -4.51
CA ILE A 11 -6.61 1.47 -4.35
C ILE A 11 -5.35 2.04 -3.73
N SER A 12 -4.98 1.53 -2.56
CA SER A 12 -3.68 1.80 -1.97
C SER A 12 -2.57 1.17 -2.82
N LEU A 13 -1.56 1.93 -3.19
CA LEU A 13 -0.29 1.44 -3.73
C LEU A 13 0.78 1.30 -2.63
N GLY A 14 0.35 1.25 -1.39
CA GLY A 14 1.20 0.98 -0.24
C GLY A 14 2.10 2.15 0.13
N HIS A 15 3.20 1.88 0.54
CA HIS A 15 4.34 2.20 1.34
C HIS A 15 4.23 1.59 2.72
N SER A 16 3.12 1.73 3.44
CA SER A 16 2.86 1.11 4.74
C SER A 16 1.35 0.97 5.00
N CYS A 17 0.99 0.22 6.02
CA CYS A 17 -0.40 0.02 6.45
C CYS A 17 -1.12 1.34 6.84
N ARG A 18 -0.38 2.41 7.19
CA ARG A 18 -0.97 3.73 7.50
C ARG A 18 -1.88 4.24 6.38
N LEU A 19 -1.44 4.14 5.12
CA LEU A 19 -2.22 4.61 3.99
C LEU A 19 -3.54 3.84 3.87
N SER A 20 -3.47 2.52 3.79
CA SER A 20 -4.66 1.67 3.64
C SER A 20 -5.62 1.82 4.82
N HIS A 21 -5.09 1.91 6.04
CA HIS A 21 -5.91 2.14 7.24
C HIS A 21 -6.70 3.45 7.14
N ASN A 22 -6.05 4.55 6.77
CA ASN A 22 -6.72 5.84 6.64
C ASN A 22 -7.70 5.90 5.46
N LEU A 23 -7.39 5.27 4.32
CA LEU A 23 -8.33 5.16 3.20
C LEU A 23 -9.58 4.37 3.60
N ARG A 24 -9.40 3.21 4.24
CA ARG A 24 -10.51 2.38 4.74
C ARG A 24 -11.38 3.15 5.72
N ARG A 25 -10.77 3.80 6.69
CA ARG A 25 -11.48 4.58 7.71
C ARG A 25 -12.24 5.76 7.11
N THR A 26 -11.63 6.50 6.18
CA THR A 26 -12.23 7.70 5.56
C THR A 26 -13.39 7.36 4.64
N PHE A 27 -13.26 6.29 3.85
CA PHE A 27 -14.22 5.96 2.81
C PHE A 27 -15.10 4.74 3.11
N GLY A 28 -14.91 4.07 4.26
CA GLY A 28 -15.66 2.87 4.61
C GLY A 28 -15.29 1.64 3.76
N ILE A 29 -14.07 1.60 3.19
CA ILE A 29 -13.62 0.50 2.36
C ILE A 29 -13.31 -0.71 3.24
N THR A 30 -13.97 -1.83 3.01
CA THR A 30 -13.79 -3.07 3.79
C THR A 30 -12.95 -4.13 3.07
N ARG A 31 -12.79 -4.01 1.76
CA ARG A 31 -12.03 -4.97 0.94
C ARG A 31 -10.53 -4.71 1.03
N ALA A 32 -9.75 -5.77 1.29
CA ALA A 32 -8.29 -5.71 1.26
C ALA A 32 -7.76 -5.47 -0.17
N GLN A 33 -6.62 -4.82 -0.31
CA GLN A 33 -5.93 -4.58 -1.57
C GLN A 33 -4.53 -5.22 -1.52
N PRO A 34 -3.88 -5.52 -2.68
CA PRO A 34 -2.60 -6.23 -2.69
C PRO A 34 -1.49 -5.56 -1.89
N PHE A 35 -1.46 -4.23 -1.90
CA PHE A 35 -0.38 -3.45 -1.29
C PHE A 35 -0.71 -2.91 0.11
N ASP A 36 -1.85 -3.28 0.69
CA ASP A 36 -2.33 -2.70 1.96
C ASP A 36 -1.36 -2.87 3.13
N TRP A 37 -0.61 -3.99 3.12
CA TRP A 37 0.17 -4.45 4.26
C TRP A 37 1.67 -4.59 3.99
N TRP A 38 2.12 -4.21 2.80
CA TRP A 38 3.53 -4.25 2.44
C TRP A 38 4.21 -2.91 2.73
N MET A 39 5.46 -2.99 3.17
CA MET A 39 6.34 -1.83 3.13
C MET A 39 7.12 -1.87 1.82
N THR A 40 6.80 -0.92 0.96
CA THR A 40 7.22 -0.93 -0.45
C THR A 40 7.84 0.41 -0.80
N PRO A 41 9.16 0.54 -0.91
CA PRO A 41 9.78 1.74 -1.50
C PRO A 41 9.21 2.05 -2.89
N LEU A 42 9.26 3.31 -3.33
CA LEU A 42 8.64 3.71 -4.59
C LEU A 42 9.27 2.98 -5.79
N ALA A 43 10.59 2.80 -5.77
CA ALA A 43 11.30 2.02 -6.80
C ALA A 43 10.91 0.54 -6.79
N ALA A 44 10.71 -0.05 -5.60
CA ALA A 44 10.25 -1.42 -5.44
C ALA A 44 8.83 -1.61 -5.99
N LEU A 45 7.94 -0.64 -5.76
CA LEU A 45 6.60 -0.63 -6.34
C LEU A 45 6.67 -0.61 -7.88
N ALA A 46 7.49 0.27 -8.47
CA ALA A 46 7.65 0.34 -9.92
C ALA A 46 8.19 -0.98 -10.49
N ALA A 47 9.22 -1.56 -9.85
CA ALA A 47 9.79 -2.84 -10.25
C ALA A 47 8.78 -3.99 -10.20
N PHE A 48 7.98 -4.07 -9.12
CA PHE A 48 6.94 -5.08 -8.99
C PHE A 48 5.82 -4.90 -10.00
N LEU A 49 5.32 -3.68 -10.20
CA LEU A 49 4.24 -3.41 -11.15
C LEU A 49 4.64 -3.69 -12.61
N LYS A 50 5.92 -3.56 -12.96
CA LYS A 50 6.44 -3.93 -14.30
C LYS A 50 6.35 -5.43 -14.57
N ASP A 51 6.60 -6.24 -13.55
CA ASP A 51 6.65 -7.70 -13.65
C ASP A 51 6.04 -8.29 -12.35
N PRO A 52 4.70 -8.26 -12.21
CA PRO A 52 4.01 -8.64 -10.98
C PRO A 52 3.97 -10.16 -10.79
N SER A 53 5.13 -10.78 -10.64
CA SER A 53 5.25 -12.22 -10.45
C SER A 53 5.09 -12.61 -8.98
N ILE A 54 3.96 -13.21 -8.66
CA ILE A 54 3.66 -13.76 -7.34
C ILE A 54 4.60 -14.91 -6.99
N GLU A 55 4.99 -15.73 -7.97
CA GLU A 55 5.96 -16.80 -7.79
C GLU A 55 7.31 -16.25 -7.33
N ARG A 56 7.77 -15.16 -7.95
CA ARG A 56 9.03 -14.50 -7.58
C ARG A 56 8.93 -13.77 -6.25
N LEU A 57 7.77 -13.16 -5.97
CA LEU A 57 7.55 -12.46 -4.71
C LEU A 57 7.62 -13.42 -3.50
N TYR A 58 7.14 -14.66 -3.65
CA TYR A 58 7.14 -15.68 -2.59
C TYR A 58 8.11 -16.83 -2.85
N ALA A 59 9.13 -16.63 -3.71
CA ALA A 59 10.19 -17.63 -3.93
C ALA A 59 11.04 -17.77 -2.65
N PRO A 60 11.13 -18.95 -2.03
CA PRO A 60 11.81 -19.13 -0.74
C PRO A 60 13.27 -18.67 -0.73
N GLU A 61 13.97 -18.80 -1.88
CA GLU A 61 15.36 -18.38 -2.05
C GLU A 61 15.53 -16.86 -2.12
N LEU A 62 14.46 -16.11 -2.41
CA LEU A 62 14.45 -14.65 -2.45
C LEU A 62 13.95 -14.01 -1.15
N LEU A 63 13.51 -14.82 -0.19
CA LEU A 63 12.97 -14.34 1.08
C LEU A 63 14.02 -14.38 2.18
N ARG A 64 14.11 -13.28 2.93
CA ARG A 64 15.01 -13.13 4.08
C ARG A 64 14.25 -12.62 5.29
N PRO A 65 14.46 -13.21 6.47
CA PRO A 65 14.03 -12.61 7.72
C PRO A 65 14.77 -11.29 7.97
N ALA A 66 14.01 -10.25 8.33
CA ALA A 66 14.59 -8.96 8.68
C ALA A 66 14.23 -8.59 10.13
N PRO A 67 15.22 -8.22 10.96
CA PRO A 67 15.00 -7.79 12.34
C PRO A 67 14.39 -6.38 12.37
N PRO A 68 13.80 -5.98 13.51
CA PRO A 68 13.45 -4.58 13.74
C PRO A 68 14.72 -3.73 13.83
N PRO A 69 14.66 -2.44 13.51
CA PRO A 69 15.80 -1.53 13.67
C PRO A 69 16.32 -1.56 15.11
N GLY A 70 17.58 -2.00 15.30
CA GLY A 70 18.24 -2.06 16.61
C GLY A 70 17.69 -3.09 17.59
N GLY A 71 16.86 -4.04 17.14
CA GLY A 71 16.24 -5.07 17.97
C GLY A 71 16.61 -6.50 17.59
N GLU A 72 16.13 -7.45 18.38
CA GLU A 72 16.25 -8.89 18.15
C GLU A 72 14.94 -9.46 17.56
N GLY A 73 15.03 -10.66 16.99
CA GLY A 73 13.90 -11.37 16.39
C GLY A 73 13.65 -11.02 14.93
N VAL A 74 12.57 -11.54 14.36
CA VAL A 74 12.19 -11.32 12.96
C VAL A 74 10.96 -10.47 12.91
N MET A 75 11.12 -9.19 12.54
CA MET A 75 9.98 -8.27 12.44
C MET A 75 9.20 -8.43 11.15
N THR A 76 9.87 -8.76 10.05
CA THR A 76 9.26 -8.92 8.73
C THR A 76 10.02 -9.92 7.89
N ILE A 77 9.38 -10.40 6.83
CA ILE A 77 10.04 -11.16 5.77
C ILE A 77 10.20 -10.24 4.57
N GLU A 78 11.42 -10.11 4.09
CA GLU A 78 11.78 -9.25 2.97
C GLU A 78 12.01 -10.08 1.71
N ASN A 79 11.41 -9.68 0.60
CA ASN A 79 11.78 -10.16 -0.73
C ASN A 79 12.92 -9.29 -1.27
N VAL A 80 14.11 -9.85 -1.34
CA VAL A 80 15.33 -9.13 -1.74
C VAL A 80 15.40 -8.82 -3.24
N HIS A 81 14.58 -9.45 -4.07
CA HIS A 81 14.54 -9.18 -5.52
C HIS A 81 13.79 -7.87 -5.81
N TYR A 82 12.65 -7.66 -5.15
CA TYR A 82 11.83 -6.47 -5.33
C TYR A 82 12.10 -5.38 -4.28
N ASP A 83 12.83 -5.68 -3.20
CA ASP A 83 12.98 -4.78 -2.04
C ASP A 83 11.62 -4.50 -1.39
N ILE A 84 10.81 -5.55 -1.19
CA ILE A 84 9.48 -5.47 -0.57
C ILE A 84 9.48 -6.19 0.77
N GLN A 85 8.99 -5.52 1.81
CA GLN A 85 8.81 -6.14 3.11
C GLN A 85 7.36 -6.61 3.28
N LEU A 86 7.21 -7.91 3.48
CA LEU A 86 5.93 -8.61 3.64
C LEU A 86 5.51 -8.58 5.12
N PHE A 87 5.10 -7.40 5.60
CA PHE A 87 4.99 -7.14 7.03
C PHE A 87 3.85 -7.93 7.70
N HIS A 88 2.72 -8.15 7.04
CA HIS A 88 1.55 -8.82 7.61
C HIS A 88 1.18 -10.13 6.90
N ASP A 89 2.05 -10.65 6.07
CA ASP A 89 1.74 -11.85 5.28
C ASP A 89 1.90 -13.15 6.07
N PHE A 90 2.63 -13.09 7.18
CA PHE A 90 2.94 -14.24 8.02
C PHE A 90 2.37 -14.08 9.42
N PRO A 91 2.02 -15.20 10.09
CA PRO A 91 1.60 -15.18 11.48
C PRO A 91 2.68 -14.58 12.39
N ARG A 92 2.24 -14.05 13.52
CA ARG A 92 3.11 -13.44 14.52
C ARG A 92 3.02 -14.20 15.83
N GLU A 93 4.12 -14.18 16.56
CA GLU A 93 4.16 -14.72 17.91
C GLU A 93 3.15 -14.00 18.80
N PRO A 94 2.39 -14.73 19.63
CA PRO A 94 1.55 -14.12 20.64
C PRO A 94 2.37 -13.17 21.53
N LYS A 95 1.89 -11.96 21.72
CA LYS A 95 2.52 -10.94 22.58
C LYS A 95 3.82 -10.31 22.05
N SER A 96 4.23 -10.60 20.82
CA SER A 96 5.36 -9.93 20.20
C SER A 96 5.02 -9.51 18.77
N LEU A 97 5.85 -8.63 18.21
CA LEU A 97 5.75 -8.28 16.78
C LEU A 97 6.56 -9.25 15.90
N SER A 98 7.21 -10.23 16.49
CA SER A 98 8.03 -11.19 15.75
C SER A 98 7.18 -12.10 14.88
N VAL A 99 7.62 -12.35 13.68
CA VAL A 99 7.09 -13.39 12.80
C VAL A 99 7.44 -14.76 13.43
N VAL A 100 6.54 -15.72 13.35
CA VAL A 100 6.77 -17.10 13.85
C VAL A 100 7.96 -17.77 13.16
N ASP A 101 8.65 -18.66 13.85
CA ASP A 101 9.86 -19.32 13.32
C ASP A 101 9.55 -20.24 12.12
N ASP A 102 8.36 -20.84 12.11
CA ASP A 102 7.84 -21.70 11.04
C ASP A 102 7.18 -20.95 9.86
N TRP A 103 7.46 -19.67 9.72
CA TRP A 103 6.83 -18.81 8.70
C TRP A 103 6.86 -19.39 7.27
N ARG A 104 7.85 -20.25 6.96
CA ARG A 104 7.94 -20.90 5.65
C ARG A 104 6.77 -21.85 5.37
N GLU A 105 6.18 -22.44 6.39
CA GLU A 105 5.01 -23.32 6.26
C GLU A 105 3.76 -22.52 5.82
N HIS A 106 3.75 -21.22 6.07
CA HIS A 106 2.67 -20.30 5.70
C HIS A 106 2.81 -19.68 4.31
N LEU A 107 3.93 -19.93 3.60
CA LEU A 107 4.17 -19.39 2.24
C LEU A 107 3.05 -19.72 1.24
N PRO A 108 2.53 -20.96 1.15
CA PRO A 108 1.46 -21.26 0.22
C PRO A 108 0.22 -20.40 0.45
N ALA A 109 -0.20 -20.25 1.70
CA ALA A 109 -1.38 -19.46 2.05
C ALA A 109 -1.17 -17.95 1.77
N ALA A 110 0.00 -17.40 2.11
CA ALA A 110 0.35 -16.01 1.82
C ALA A 110 0.36 -15.74 0.31
N ARG A 111 1.00 -16.62 -0.47
CA ARG A 111 1.04 -16.54 -1.92
C ARG A 111 -0.35 -16.58 -2.55
N ASP A 112 -1.18 -17.53 -2.14
CA ASP A 112 -2.52 -17.71 -2.73
C ASP A 112 -3.44 -16.54 -2.39
N ARG A 113 -3.37 -16.01 -1.17
CA ARG A 113 -4.07 -14.78 -0.78
C ARG A 113 -3.63 -13.60 -1.64
N THR A 114 -2.35 -13.38 -1.82
CA THR A 114 -1.82 -12.26 -2.61
C THR A 114 -2.18 -12.40 -4.10
N ARG A 115 -2.11 -13.62 -4.65
CA ARG A 115 -2.57 -13.89 -6.01
C ARG A 115 -4.04 -13.50 -6.17
N TYR A 116 -4.90 -13.94 -5.28
CA TYR A 116 -6.31 -13.58 -5.31
C TYR A 116 -6.53 -12.06 -5.28
N LEU A 117 -5.81 -11.34 -4.41
CA LEU A 117 -5.93 -9.88 -4.31
C LEU A 117 -5.43 -9.18 -5.58
N LEU A 118 -4.32 -9.65 -6.16
CA LEU A 118 -3.76 -9.08 -7.38
C LEU A 118 -4.66 -9.36 -8.59
N ASP A 119 -5.13 -10.60 -8.75
CA ASP A 119 -6.04 -10.99 -9.84
C ASP A 119 -7.33 -10.18 -9.77
N ARG A 120 -7.87 -9.97 -8.57
CA ARG A 120 -9.04 -9.13 -8.35
C ARG A 120 -8.78 -7.66 -8.73
N MET A 121 -7.62 -7.12 -8.38
CA MET A 121 -7.25 -5.76 -8.76
C MET A 121 -7.10 -5.61 -10.28
N LEU A 122 -6.44 -6.56 -10.93
CA LEU A 122 -6.23 -6.52 -12.38
C LEU A 122 -7.52 -6.84 -13.18
N GLY A 123 -8.46 -7.57 -12.57
CA GLY A 123 -9.74 -7.95 -13.15
C GLY A 123 -10.90 -6.99 -12.86
N LEU A 124 -10.62 -5.73 -12.51
CA LEU A 124 -11.68 -4.74 -12.28
C LEU A 124 -12.56 -4.56 -13.51
N PRO A 125 -13.89 -4.29 -13.35
CA PRO A 125 -14.79 -4.08 -14.46
C PRO A 125 -14.35 -2.93 -15.37
N GLN A 126 -14.42 -3.15 -16.68
CA GLN A 126 -14.07 -2.11 -17.66
C GLN A 126 -15.02 -0.93 -17.55
N GLY A 127 -14.49 0.26 -17.62
CA GLY A 127 -15.24 1.51 -17.50
C GLY A 127 -15.35 2.02 -16.08
N ASP A 128 -15.00 1.22 -15.07
CA ASP A 128 -14.89 1.72 -13.69
C ASP A 128 -13.76 2.74 -13.58
N ARG A 129 -13.98 3.76 -12.78
CA ARG A 129 -13.01 4.81 -12.51
C ARG A 129 -12.20 4.49 -11.26
N ILE A 130 -10.86 4.55 -11.37
CA ILE A 130 -9.94 4.12 -10.32
C ILE A 130 -9.17 5.34 -9.78
N LEU A 131 -9.03 5.44 -8.47
CA LEU A 131 -8.04 6.28 -7.82
C LEU A 131 -6.94 5.41 -7.22
N PHE A 132 -5.75 5.47 -7.78
CA PHE A 132 -4.56 4.90 -7.15
C PHE A 132 -3.97 5.93 -6.18
N VAL A 133 -3.68 5.50 -4.95
CA VAL A 133 -3.13 6.38 -3.92
C VAL A 133 -1.80 5.84 -3.42
N ARG A 134 -0.77 6.69 -3.41
CA ARG A 134 0.55 6.36 -2.89
C ARG A 134 0.98 7.39 -1.85
N HIS A 135 1.37 6.95 -0.67
CA HIS A 135 1.98 7.79 0.35
C HIS A 135 3.51 7.76 0.22
N ILE A 136 4.15 8.93 0.30
CA ILE A 136 5.60 9.08 0.25
C ILE A 136 6.10 9.45 1.64
N ARG A 137 6.97 8.62 2.22
CA ARG A 137 7.55 8.90 3.54
C ARG A 137 8.78 9.80 3.45
N ARG A 138 9.03 10.59 4.49
CA ARG A 138 10.20 11.47 4.60
C ARG A 138 11.53 10.73 4.41
N LYS A 139 11.66 9.51 4.95
CA LYS A 139 12.87 8.70 4.81
C LYS A 139 13.14 8.30 3.35
N GLU A 140 12.08 7.97 2.62
CA GLU A 140 12.14 7.69 1.18
C GLU A 140 12.65 8.92 0.38
N LEU A 141 12.31 10.13 0.88
CA LEU A 141 12.72 11.41 0.31
C LEU A 141 14.18 11.75 0.58
N ALA A 142 14.65 11.49 1.81
CA ALA A 142 16.02 11.80 2.21
C ALA A 142 17.05 11.03 1.39
N GLU A 143 16.72 9.81 0.96
CA GLU A 143 17.62 8.94 0.24
C GLU A 143 17.59 9.14 -1.30
N ARG A 144 16.46 9.63 -1.88
CA ARG A 144 16.27 9.66 -3.34
C ARG A 144 15.26 10.74 -3.80
N SER A 145 15.30 11.93 -3.27
CA SER A 145 14.34 13.00 -3.64
C SER A 145 14.40 13.39 -5.12
N ASP A 146 15.56 13.31 -5.75
CA ASP A 146 15.81 13.58 -7.17
C ASP A 146 15.25 12.51 -8.11
N HIS A 147 14.98 11.30 -7.59
CA HIS A 147 14.41 10.19 -8.36
C HIS A 147 12.88 10.16 -8.31
N PHE A 148 12.23 11.01 -7.51
CA PHE A 148 10.77 10.94 -7.32
C PHE A 148 10.01 11.17 -8.63
N LEU A 149 10.28 12.26 -9.35
CA LEU A 149 9.54 12.59 -10.58
C LEU A 149 9.68 11.53 -11.66
N PRO A 150 10.89 11.02 -12.00
CA PRO A 150 11.03 9.91 -12.94
C PRO A 150 10.27 8.65 -12.53
N LEU A 151 10.27 8.27 -11.25
CA LEU A 151 9.52 7.11 -10.76
C LEU A 151 8.01 7.34 -10.78
N ALA A 152 7.52 8.55 -10.51
CA ALA A 152 6.11 8.88 -10.59
C ALA A 152 5.59 8.75 -12.03
N ASP A 153 6.35 9.26 -13.00
CA ASP A 153 6.03 9.13 -14.44
C ASP A 153 6.08 7.66 -14.87
N GLU A 154 7.08 6.92 -14.42
CA GLU A 154 7.22 5.50 -14.71
C GLU A 154 6.02 4.69 -14.20
N ILE A 155 5.60 4.91 -12.94
CA ILE A 155 4.43 4.25 -12.34
C ILE A 155 3.17 4.59 -13.14
N GLN A 156 2.99 5.84 -13.56
CA GLN A 156 1.86 6.24 -14.38
C GLN A 156 1.82 5.46 -15.70
N VAL A 157 2.96 5.34 -16.40
CA VAL A 157 3.08 4.58 -17.64
C VAL A 157 2.76 3.09 -17.42
N ILE A 158 3.28 2.49 -16.34
CA ILE A 158 3.02 1.09 -16.02
C ILE A 158 1.53 0.88 -15.74
N LEU A 159 0.90 1.75 -14.96
CA LEU A 159 -0.54 1.66 -14.66
C LEU A 159 -1.38 1.80 -15.93
N HIS A 160 -1.01 2.64 -16.89
CA HIS A 160 -1.67 2.69 -18.20
C HIS A 160 -1.56 1.37 -18.96
N GLY A 161 -0.42 0.69 -18.84
CA GLY A 161 -0.23 -0.65 -19.43
C GLY A 161 -1.07 -1.73 -18.76
N LEU A 162 -1.19 -1.70 -17.43
CA LEU A 162 -1.98 -2.67 -16.65
C LEU A 162 -3.50 -2.42 -16.75
N PHE A 163 -3.92 -1.17 -16.90
CA PHE A 163 -5.33 -0.74 -16.92
C PHE A 163 -5.69 0.02 -18.20
N PRO A 164 -5.45 -0.56 -19.41
CA PRO A 164 -5.56 0.18 -20.69
C PRO A 164 -6.98 0.60 -21.05
N ARG A 165 -7.99 0.05 -20.35
CA ARG A 165 -9.42 0.32 -20.60
C ARG A 165 -10.12 1.01 -19.44
N HIS A 166 -9.33 1.56 -18.48
CA HIS A 166 -9.87 2.27 -17.32
C HIS A 166 -9.46 3.73 -17.35
N GLU A 167 -10.37 4.58 -16.89
CA GLU A 167 -10.00 5.92 -16.48
C GLU A 167 -9.45 5.86 -15.06
N PHE A 168 -8.25 6.37 -14.84
CA PHE A 168 -7.70 6.46 -13.50
C PHE A 168 -7.00 7.77 -13.24
N ASP A 169 -6.96 8.11 -11.96
CA ASP A 169 -6.12 9.16 -11.39
C ASP A 169 -5.10 8.54 -10.43
N LEU A 170 -3.91 9.14 -10.34
CA LEU A 170 -2.85 8.77 -9.42
C LEU A 170 -2.63 9.91 -8.43
N LEU A 171 -2.81 9.64 -7.13
CA LEU A 171 -2.63 10.60 -6.06
C LEU A 171 -1.39 10.25 -5.23
N PHE A 172 -0.43 11.17 -5.19
CA PHE A 172 0.68 11.11 -4.25
C PHE A 172 0.36 11.93 -3.00
N ILE A 173 0.49 11.31 -1.82
CA ILE A 173 0.37 11.96 -0.52
C ILE A 173 1.77 12.28 -0.01
N ASP A 174 1.97 13.52 0.43
CA ASP A 174 3.23 14.08 0.91
C ASP A 174 4.42 13.92 -0.07
N PRO A 175 4.23 14.13 -1.40
CA PRO A 175 5.36 14.05 -2.32
C PRO A 175 6.36 15.19 -2.08
N PRO A 176 7.64 15.01 -2.47
CA PRO A 176 8.68 16.02 -2.32
C PRO A 176 8.51 17.19 -3.29
N ALA A 177 7.87 16.92 -4.42
CA ALA A 177 7.58 17.89 -5.46
C ALA A 177 6.21 17.61 -6.07
N ASP A 178 5.57 18.66 -6.57
CA ASP A 178 4.31 18.50 -7.30
C ASP A 178 4.57 17.88 -8.66
N VAL A 179 3.80 16.81 -8.97
CA VAL A 179 3.83 16.19 -10.28
C VAL A 179 2.95 16.99 -11.22
N GLN A 180 3.54 17.48 -12.32
CA GLN A 180 2.84 18.23 -13.35
C GLN A 180 2.46 17.32 -14.52
N SER A 181 1.49 16.45 -14.31
CA SER A 181 1.01 15.54 -15.34
C SER A 181 -0.52 15.48 -15.30
N ARG A 182 -1.11 15.15 -16.44
CA ARG A 182 -2.55 14.89 -16.51
C ARG A 182 -2.87 13.64 -15.69
N ASN A 183 -3.91 13.72 -14.86
CA ASN A 183 -4.39 12.62 -14.01
C ASN A 183 -3.40 12.23 -12.89
N VAL A 184 -2.39 13.07 -12.58
CA VAL A 184 -1.55 12.89 -11.40
C VAL A 184 -1.73 14.08 -10.47
N PHE A 185 -1.94 13.80 -9.20
CA PHE A 185 -2.28 14.78 -8.17
C PHE A 185 -1.33 14.65 -6.98
N SER A 186 -1.10 15.76 -6.31
CA SER A 186 -0.33 15.84 -5.08
C SER A 186 -1.22 16.36 -3.94
N LEU A 187 -1.12 15.75 -2.77
CA LEU A 187 -1.82 16.17 -1.56
C LEU A 187 -0.86 16.17 -0.37
N GLN A 188 -0.76 17.32 0.31
CA GLN A 188 0.06 17.43 1.52
C GLN A 188 -0.81 17.20 2.75
N ILE A 189 -0.51 16.15 3.52
CA ILE A 189 -1.18 15.86 4.81
C ILE A 189 -0.29 16.29 5.97
N ARG A 190 1.03 15.95 5.93
CA ARG A 190 2.04 16.37 6.90
C ARG A 190 1.62 16.10 8.34
N ASP A 191 1.45 14.82 8.66
CA ASP A 191 1.19 14.43 10.05
C ASP A 191 2.26 15.01 10.99
N PRO A 192 1.87 15.56 12.15
CA PRO A 192 2.82 16.02 13.16
C PRO A 192 3.75 14.88 13.59
N ALA A 193 5.00 15.24 13.93
CA ALA A 193 5.94 14.30 14.57
C ALA A 193 5.33 13.73 15.87
N ASN A 194 5.73 12.52 16.25
CA ASN A 194 5.31 11.82 17.48
C ASN A 194 3.81 11.42 17.54
N LYS A 195 3.23 11.06 16.43
CA LYS A 195 1.88 10.49 16.38
C LYS A 195 1.90 8.96 16.33
N PRO A 196 0.78 8.30 16.69
CA PRO A 196 0.61 6.87 16.50
C PRO A 196 0.94 6.43 15.06
N TRP A 197 1.21 5.15 14.88
CA TRP A 197 1.56 4.58 13.57
C TRP A 197 0.56 4.90 12.45
N ASP A 198 -0.74 5.04 12.79
CA ASP A 198 -1.81 5.41 11.87
C ASP A 198 -1.92 6.92 11.59
N GLY A 199 -1.09 7.73 12.25
CA GLY A 199 -1.07 9.18 12.11
C GLY A 199 -2.22 9.87 12.87
N THR A 200 -2.74 10.95 12.30
CA THR A 200 -3.90 11.70 12.83
C THR A 200 -5.13 11.43 11.96
N PRO A 201 -5.97 10.43 12.28
CA PRO A 201 -7.05 9.99 11.40
C PRO A 201 -8.02 11.09 10.98
N ALA A 202 -8.32 12.03 11.88
CA ALA A 202 -9.19 13.17 11.57
C ALA A 202 -8.57 14.09 10.50
N LEU A 203 -7.26 14.34 10.58
CA LEU A 203 -6.52 15.13 9.59
C LEU A 203 -6.51 14.44 8.22
N TRP A 204 -6.26 13.13 8.20
CA TRP A 204 -6.31 12.35 6.96
C TRP A 204 -7.68 12.43 6.31
N SER A 205 -8.76 12.20 7.08
CA SER A 205 -10.13 12.28 6.56
C SER A 205 -10.46 13.69 6.06
N GLU A 206 -10.13 14.74 6.81
CA GLU A 206 -10.32 16.13 6.39
C GLU A 206 -9.64 16.42 5.06
N LYS A 207 -8.37 16.06 4.92
CA LYS A 207 -7.59 16.34 3.71
C LYS A 207 -8.07 15.55 2.51
N LEU A 208 -8.33 14.24 2.67
CA LEU A 208 -8.81 13.38 1.58
C LEU A 208 -10.20 13.83 1.08
N LEU A 209 -11.14 14.09 1.98
CA LEU A 209 -12.47 14.58 1.62
C LEU A 209 -12.41 16.02 1.07
N GLY A 210 -11.58 16.88 1.66
CA GLY A 210 -11.35 18.26 1.19
C GLY A 210 -10.75 18.32 -0.20
N ALA A 211 -9.98 17.32 -0.63
CA ALA A 211 -9.48 17.18 -1.99
C ALA A 211 -10.59 16.84 -3.02
N GLY A 212 -11.81 16.59 -2.56
CA GLY A 212 -12.96 16.28 -3.41
C GLY A 212 -13.10 14.81 -3.79
N ILE A 213 -12.35 13.92 -3.13
CA ILE A 213 -12.43 12.48 -3.35
C ILE A 213 -13.76 11.95 -2.81
N ARG A 214 -14.46 11.17 -3.63
CA ARG A 214 -15.67 10.44 -3.24
C ARG A 214 -15.55 8.99 -3.71
N TRP A 215 -15.88 8.08 -2.83
CA TRP A 215 -15.99 6.67 -3.18
C TRP A 215 -17.45 6.34 -3.51
N THR A 216 -17.68 5.79 -4.69
CA THR A 216 -19.01 5.36 -5.18
C THR A 216 -19.16 3.85 -5.20
N GLY A 217 -18.09 3.13 -4.85
CA GLY A 217 -18.10 1.68 -4.82
C GLY A 217 -19.13 1.11 -3.82
N ARG A 218 -19.65 -0.08 -4.12
CA ARG A 218 -20.63 -0.73 -3.25
C ARG A 218 -19.95 -1.18 -1.95
N PRO A 219 -20.53 -0.88 -0.76
CA PRO A 219 -20.05 -1.46 0.49
C PRO A 219 -20.08 -2.98 0.40
N ALA A 220 -19.12 -3.65 1.03
CA ALA A 220 -19.08 -5.10 1.09
C ALA A 220 -20.35 -5.62 1.82
N GLY A 221 -21.21 -6.26 1.10
CA GLY A 221 -22.47 -6.80 1.61
C GLY A 221 -23.26 -7.57 0.56
N GLN A 222 -22.86 -7.51 -0.69
CA GLN A 222 -23.60 -8.16 -1.77
C GLN A 222 -22.82 -9.21 -2.58
N ASP A 223 -21.51 -9.33 -2.43
CA ASP A 223 -20.75 -10.40 -3.09
C ASP A 223 -19.55 -10.83 -2.23
N LEU A 224 -19.57 -12.12 -1.84
CA LEU A 224 -18.50 -12.93 -1.28
C LEU A 224 -18.19 -12.78 0.23
N ALA A 225 -17.80 -13.94 0.80
CA ALA A 225 -17.42 -14.14 2.19
C ALA A 225 -16.48 -13.05 2.76
N PRO A 226 -16.60 -12.70 4.05
CA PRO A 226 -15.74 -11.71 4.65
C PRO A 226 -14.28 -12.14 4.50
N ASP A 227 -13.48 -11.24 3.95
CA ASP A 227 -12.03 -11.32 3.98
C ASP A 227 -11.63 -11.33 5.46
N THR A 228 -11.42 -12.51 6.03
CA THR A 228 -10.92 -12.69 7.39
C THR A 228 -9.43 -12.34 7.40
N ALA A 229 -9.11 -11.13 6.96
CA ALA A 229 -7.83 -10.53 7.26
C ALA A 229 -7.81 -10.31 8.77
N HIS A 230 -6.88 -10.95 9.45
CA HIS A 230 -6.58 -10.67 10.85
C HIS A 230 -6.45 -9.15 11.00
N GLY A 231 -7.44 -8.56 11.68
CA GLY A 231 -7.36 -7.18 12.11
C GLY A 231 -6.10 -7.00 12.95
N PRO A 232 -5.57 -5.78 13.06
CA PRO A 232 -4.37 -5.53 13.82
C PRO A 232 -4.55 -6.06 15.24
N VAL A 233 -3.81 -7.10 15.59
CA VAL A 233 -3.56 -7.47 16.99
C VAL A 233 -2.85 -6.26 17.57
N GLY A 234 -3.43 -5.65 18.59
CA GLY A 234 -3.07 -4.43 19.28
C GLY A 234 -1.63 -3.93 19.05
N GLU A 235 -1.47 -3.05 18.09
CA GLU A 235 -0.23 -2.32 17.84
C GLU A 235 -0.10 -1.17 18.84
N SER A 236 0.41 -1.50 20.02
CA SER A 236 0.98 -0.52 20.92
C SER A 236 2.49 -0.52 20.72
N ALA A 237 3.01 0.57 20.20
CA ALA A 237 4.39 1.01 20.27
C ALA A 237 5.47 0.15 19.58
N ALA A 238 5.83 0.47 18.33
CA ALA A 238 7.21 0.42 17.83
C ALA A 238 7.36 1.11 16.46
N GLU A 239 6.97 2.37 16.34
CA GLU A 239 7.50 3.27 15.31
C GLU A 239 7.96 4.56 15.98
N THR A 240 8.99 4.45 16.82
CA THR A 240 9.83 5.60 17.17
C THR A 240 11.11 5.46 16.37
N SER A 241 11.19 6.17 15.25
CA SER A 241 12.44 6.80 14.78
C SER A 241 12.17 7.43 13.41
N ASP A 242 12.35 8.71 13.39
CA ASP A 242 12.40 9.64 12.24
C ASP A 242 13.28 9.18 11.09
#